data_5a9c262ccb408ad4bfb2b708ac2a0a79
#
_entry.id   5a9c262ccb408ad4bfb2b708ac2a0a79
#
_cell.length_a   1.000
_cell.length_b   1.000
_cell.length_c   1.000
_cell.angle_alpha   90.00
_cell.angle_beta   90.00
_cell.angle_gamma   90.00
#
_symmetry.space_group_name_H-M   'P 1'
#
loop_
_entity.id
_entity.type
_entity.pdbx_description
1 polymer ?
#
loop_
_entity_poly.entity_id
_entity_poly.type
_entity_poly.pdbx_seq_one_letter_code
_entity_poly.pdbx_strand_id
1 'polypeptide(L)'
;MVRIRYAKGPVVYLYDIDNLRTRKRQLLWGDWLRIVDDIDEKWSRVRWGGDIFAIKKEDYQQERLLEMIFLDVGQGDGCILTTPLIGAREKILIIDAGISDNMKGYLEYRFRDFKNKFRFHAAVITHPDSDHYRGFQKVFENPQISFENVYHNGLMERTGPDLLGPLDGGFLTDIRPTKLSARALYTDPAVRGGKWYPELIWTALESERFGDVAMLSTAHGEKEDGRSWMPGFAPSDNPELTIEVLGPVVERAPNGRPGLRALPATMGGTAMNTAKTKNGHSVLLRLQYRGFSILFGGDLNVPAEHFLMRHYGNGGAAPTTLTETRAMIERARERFGADLMKCCHHGSSDVTEEFLEATAPAGYVVSSGDEESHVHPRPDLLGLLGKKGRGKRPLILSTELQRSTREHEDQSLRRKLDGLVEKIKREDDPAREQELKNQRNEILDELFKRNVGVYGSINLRTDGQRAVIAFRREKSSQTKRWFYYELEKDTDGVFQVKTADS
;
A
#
# COMPACT_ATOMS: atom_id res chain seq x y z
N MET A 1 -19.73 -4.71 -28.94
CA MET A 1 -19.20 -4.08 -27.74
C MET A 1 -18.50 -5.15 -26.89
N VAL A 2 -17.27 -4.88 -26.41
CA VAL A 2 -16.55 -5.82 -25.53
C VAL A 2 -17.25 -5.86 -24.17
N ARG A 3 -17.75 -7.03 -23.76
CA ARG A 3 -18.41 -7.20 -22.46
C ARG A 3 -17.40 -7.67 -21.41
N ILE A 4 -16.87 -6.73 -20.61
CA ILE A 4 -16.04 -7.06 -19.44
C ILE A 4 -16.96 -7.43 -18.28
N ARG A 5 -16.57 -8.47 -17.53
CA ARG A 5 -17.20 -8.95 -16.30
C ARG A 5 -16.12 -9.28 -15.28
N TYR A 6 -16.53 -9.48 -14.05
CA TYR A 6 -15.65 -9.76 -12.94
C TYR A 6 -16.08 -11.06 -12.25
N ALA A 7 -15.11 -11.89 -11.86
CA ALA A 7 -15.38 -13.09 -11.09
C ALA A 7 -16.20 -12.77 -9.83
N LYS A 8 -17.20 -13.59 -9.49
CA LYS A 8 -18.14 -13.40 -8.37
C LYS A 8 -17.93 -14.49 -7.32
N GLY A 9 -17.68 -14.09 -6.09
CA GLY A 9 -17.42 -14.99 -4.99
C GLY A 9 -15.93 -15.08 -4.65
N PRO A 10 -15.56 -15.59 -3.44
CA PRO A 10 -14.18 -15.58 -2.96
C PRO A 10 -13.21 -16.17 -4.00
N VAL A 11 -13.57 -17.33 -4.54
CA VAL A 11 -12.90 -17.92 -5.70
C VAL A 11 -13.92 -18.59 -6.63
N VAL A 12 -13.68 -18.50 -7.93
CA VAL A 12 -14.46 -19.17 -8.97
C VAL A 12 -13.53 -19.93 -9.92
N TYR A 13 -14.10 -20.76 -10.78
CA TYR A 13 -13.32 -21.58 -11.71
C TYR A 13 -13.68 -21.29 -13.16
N LEU A 14 -12.64 -21.28 -13.99
CA LEU A 14 -12.76 -21.43 -15.43
C LEU A 14 -12.64 -22.91 -15.79
N TYR A 15 -13.44 -23.31 -16.74
CA TYR A 15 -13.55 -24.70 -17.18
C TYR A 15 -13.06 -24.88 -18.61
N ASP A 16 -12.72 -26.12 -18.94
CA ASP A 16 -12.44 -26.52 -20.30
C ASP A 16 -13.69 -26.32 -21.17
N ILE A 17 -13.50 -25.79 -22.39
CA ILE A 17 -14.63 -25.48 -23.27
C ILE A 17 -15.27 -26.74 -23.85
N ASP A 18 -14.49 -27.80 -24.04
CA ASP A 18 -14.94 -29.07 -24.59
C ASP A 18 -15.40 -30.03 -23.48
N ASN A 19 -15.02 -29.75 -22.23
CA ASN A 19 -15.44 -30.54 -21.07
C ASN A 19 -15.72 -29.64 -19.86
N LEU A 20 -16.97 -29.19 -19.72
CA LEU A 20 -17.44 -28.30 -18.67
C LEU A 20 -17.35 -28.87 -17.23
N ARG A 21 -16.88 -30.10 -17.05
CA ARG A 21 -16.58 -30.69 -15.73
C ARG A 21 -15.11 -30.50 -15.33
N THR A 22 -14.23 -30.19 -16.27
CA THR A 22 -12.80 -30.06 -16.04
C THR A 22 -12.42 -28.62 -15.69
N ARG A 23 -12.04 -28.37 -14.43
CA ARG A 23 -11.52 -27.08 -13.97
C ARG A 23 -10.13 -26.82 -14.57
N LYS A 24 -9.91 -25.65 -15.14
CA LYS A 24 -8.64 -25.23 -15.75
C LYS A 24 -7.94 -24.12 -14.98
N ARG A 25 -8.69 -23.17 -14.43
CA ARG A 25 -8.14 -21.99 -13.74
C ARG A 25 -8.98 -21.66 -12.52
N GLN A 26 -8.33 -21.18 -11.47
CA GLN A 26 -8.98 -20.55 -10.33
C GLN A 26 -8.79 -19.04 -10.44
N LEU A 27 -9.87 -18.29 -10.32
CA LEU A 27 -9.91 -16.84 -10.27
C LEU A 27 -10.26 -16.38 -8.86
N LEU A 28 -9.71 -15.23 -8.47
CA LEU A 28 -10.09 -14.53 -7.25
C LEU A 28 -11.29 -13.63 -7.53
N TRP A 29 -12.13 -13.40 -6.55
CA TRP A 29 -13.23 -12.45 -6.61
C TRP A 29 -12.80 -11.11 -7.19
N GLY A 30 -13.51 -10.63 -8.22
CA GLY A 30 -13.15 -9.38 -8.92
C GLY A 30 -12.10 -9.53 -10.03
N ASP A 31 -11.51 -10.71 -10.26
CA ASP A 31 -10.66 -10.90 -11.45
C ASP A 31 -11.49 -10.64 -12.70
N TRP A 32 -10.98 -9.75 -13.58
CA TRP A 32 -11.69 -9.37 -14.79
C TRP A 32 -11.58 -10.44 -15.87
N LEU A 33 -12.62 -10.57 -16.67
CA LEU A 33 -12.71 -11.48 -17.80
C LEU A 33 -13.54 -10.83 -18.93
N ARG A 34 -13.30 -11.26 -20.15
CA ARG A 34 -14.03 -10.80 -21.33
C ARG A 34 -15.01 -11.88 -21.77
N ILE A 35 -16.30 -11.58 -21.73
CA ILE A 35 -17.31 -12.45 -22.32
C ILE A 35 -17.15 -12.42 -23.84
N VAL A 36 -17.05 -13.60 -24.45
CA VAL A 36 -17.02 -13.79 -25.90
C VAL A 36 -18.46 -13.94 -26.41
N ASP A 37 -19.13 -15.01 -25.97
CA ASP A 37 -20.51 -15.34 -26.27
C ASP A 37 -21.11 -16.25 -25.18
N ASP A 38 -22.37 -16.62 -25.31
CA ASP A 38 -23.02 -17.61 -24.46
C ASP A 38 -22.94 -18.99 -25.11
N ILE A 39 -22.57 -19.99 -24.33
CA ILE A 39 -22.56 -21.40 -24.77
C ILE A 39 -23.98 -21.94 -24.68
N ASP A 40 -24.66 -21.71 -23.54
CA ASP A 40 -26.04 -22.09 -23.27
C ASP A 40 -26.68 -21.17 -22.22
N GLU A 41 -27.78 -21.57 -21.60
CA GLU A 41 -28.47 -20.80 -20.55
C GLU A 41 -27.62 -20.65 -19.28
N LYS A 42 -26.72 -21.61 -18.98
CA LYS A 42 -25.91 -21.67 -17.75
C LYS A 42 -24.48 -21.24 -17.93
N TRP A 43 -23.94 -21.32 -19.15
CA TRP A 43 -22.53 -21.16 -19.42
C TRP A 43 -22.25 -20.06 -20.44
N SER A 44 -21.17 -19.32 -20.21
CA SER A 44 -20.60 -18.35 -21.16
C SER A 44 -19.17 -18.74 -21.53
N ARG A 45 -18.80 -18.46 -22.79
CA ARG A 45 -17.44 -18.51 -23.26
C ARG A 45 -16.72 -17.21 -22.90
N VAL A 46 -15.54 -17.31 -22.32
CA VAL A 46 -14.77 -16.16 -21.85
C VAL A 46 -13.32 -16.24 -22.31
N ARG A 47 -12.73 -15.06 -22.54
CA ARG A 47 -11.29 -14.91 -22.74
C ARG A 47 -10.64 -14.43 -21.44
N TRP A 48 -9.61 -15.15 -21.00
CA TRP A 48 -8.79 -14.80 -19.86
C TRP A 48 -7.34 -15.21 -20.08
N GLY A 49 -6.36 -14.32 -19.80
CA GLY A 49 -4.94 -14.59 -19.96
C GLY A 49 -4.49 -14.96 -21.39
N GLY A 50 -5.30 -14.59 -22.41
CA GLY A 50 -5.05 -14.94 -23.81
C GLY A 50 -5.85 -16.16 -24.29
N ASP A 51 -6.22 -17.08 -23.40
CA ASP A 51 -6.92 -18.32 -23.71
C ASP A 51 -8.45 -18.18 -23.60
N ILE A 52 -9.16 -19.16 -24.19
CA ILE A 52 -10.63 -19.26 -24.15
C ILE A 52 -11.02 -20.36 -23.16
N PHE A 53 -12.02 -20.06 -22.32
CA PHE A 53 -12.57 -20.95 -21.30
C PHE A 53 -14.08 -20.86 -21.25
N ALA A 54 -14.70 -21.79 -20.53
CA ALA A 54 -16.08 -21.68 -20.09
C ALA A 54 -16.15 -21.20 -18.62
N ILE A 55 -17.19 -20.42 -18.31
CA ILE A 55 -17.52 -20.01 -16.94
C ILE A 55 -19.03 -20.11 -16.75
N LYS A 56 -19.50 -20.42 -15.54
CA LYS A 56 -20.91 -20.36 -15.22
C LYS A 56 -21.38 -18.91 -15.16
N LYS A 57 -22.59 -18.64 -15.64
CA LYS A 57 -23.19 -17.29 -15.60
C LYS A 57 -23.39 -16.76 -14.18
N GLU A 58 -23.59 -17.63 -13.21
CA GLU A 58 -23.70 -17.31 -11.78
C GLU A 58 -22.36 -16.90 -11.14
N ASP A 59 -21.21 -17.31 -11.74
CA ASP A 59 -19.86 -17.13 -11.23
C ASP A 59 -19.21 -15.81 -11.68
N TYR A 60 -19.95 -14.91 -12.34
CA TYR A 60 -19.45 -13.58 -12.68
C TYR A 60 -20.49 -12.48 -12.45
N GLN A 61 -20.00 -11.25 -12.30
CA GLN A 61 -20.80 -10.06 -12.03
C GLN A 61 -20.38 -8.89 -12.94
N GLN A 62 -21.22 -7.87 -12.98
CA GLN A 62 -20.93 -6.64 -13.73
C GLN A 62 -20.11 -5.65 -12.91
N GLU A 63 -20.32 -5.62 -11.62
CA GLU A 63 -19.71 -4.67 -10.71
C GLU A 63 -18.25 -4.99 -10.45
N ARG A 64 -17.41 -3.96 -10.51
CA ARG A 64 -16.01 -4.00 -10.13
C ARG A 64 -15.90 -3.79 -8.62
N LEU A 65 -14.89 -4.38 -8.02
CA LEU A 65 -14.59 -4.23 -6.60
C LEU A 65 -13.56 -3.13 -6.35
N LEU A 66 -13.57 -2.59 -5.14
CA LEU A 66 -12.40 -1.92 -4.60
C LEU A 66 -11.29 -2.96 -4.40
N GLU A 67 -10.12 -2.69 -4.93
CA GLU A 67 -8.95 -3.57 -4.83
C GLU A 67 -7.78 -2.85 -4.17
N MET A 68 -7.15 -3.52 -3.22
CA MET A 68 -5.87 -3.10 -2.65
C MET A 68 -4.89 -4.27 -2.70
N ILE A 69 -3.66 -3.97 -3.06
CA ILE A 69 -2.60 -4.97 -3.14
C ILE A 69 -1.43 -4.44 -2.32
N PHE A 70 -1.18 -5.07 -1.17
CA PHE A 70 0.00 -4.83 -0.36
C PHE A 70 1.11 -5.71 -0.92
N LEU A 71 2.13 -5.09 -1.45
CA LEU A 71 3.23 -5.77 -2.12
C LEU A 71 4.33 -6.16 -1.14
N ASP A 72 4.95 -7.28 -1.41
CA ASP A 72 6.27 -7.56 -0.89
C ASP A 72 7.29 -6.68 -1.64
N VAL A 73 7.60 -5.55 -1.07
CA VAL A 73 8.57 -4.59 -1.60
C VAL A 73 9.97 -4.74 -0.97
N GLY A 74 10.21 -5.86 -0.29
CA GLY A 74 11.33 -6.01 0.63
C GLY A 74 11.05 -5.21 1.90
N GLN A 75 12.08 -4.54 2.43
CA GLN A 75 11.90 -3.59 3.52
C GLN A 75 10.95 -2.47 3.08
N GLY A 76 10.00 -2.10 3.95
CA GLY A 76 9.16 -0.94 3.75
C GLY A 76 7.71 -1.22 3.36
N ASP A 77 7.00 -0.16 3.02
CA ASP A 77 5.61 -0.19 2.63
C ASP A 77 5.42 -0.08 1.12
N GLY A 78 4.40 -0.77 0.60
CA GLY A 78 3.97 -0.60 -0.78
C GLY A 78 2.55 -1.11 -0.99
N CYS A 79 1.65 -0.21 -1.37
CA CYS A 79 0.26 -0.55 -1.64
C CYS A 79 -0.23 0.06 -2.95
N ILE A 80 -0.92 -0.73 -3.76
CA ILE A 80 -1.63 -0.27 -4.95
C ILE A 80 -3.12 -0.35 -4.65
N LEU A 81 -3.78 0.79 -4.68
CA LEU A 81 -5.22 0.93 -4.51
C LEU A 81 -5.87 1.21 -5.86
N THR A 82 -6.85 0.40 -6.25
CA THR A 82 -7.63 0.58 -7.48
C THR A 82 -9.11 0.76 -7.11
N THR A 83 -9.68 1.90 -7.50
CA THR A 83 -11.09 2.19 -7.22
C THR A 83 -12.03 1.28 -8.01
N PRO A 84 -13.27 1.06 -7.53
CA PRO A 84 -14.28 0.26 -8.24
C PRO A 84 -14.85 0.97 -9.48
N LEU A 85 -14.47 2.22 -9.71
CA LEU A 85 -14.89 3.02 -10.86
C LEU A 85 -14.20 2.52 -12.13
N ILE A 86 -14.84 2.74 -13.27
CA ILE A 86 -14.35 2.28 -14.58
C ILE A 86 -14.22 3.43 -15.57
N GLY A 87 -13.36 3.25 -16.58
CA GLY A 87 -13.11 4.22 -17.64
C GLY A 87 -12.43 5.48 -17.11
N ALA A 88 -12.86 6.64 -17.55
CA ALA A 88 -12.25 7.93 -17.18
C ALA A 88 -12.36 8.28 -15.68
N ARG A 89 -13.22 7.58 -14.94
CA ARG A 89 -13.38 7.78 -13.49
C ARG A 89 -12.50 6.85 -12.64
N GLU A 90 -11.82 5.88 -13.27
CA GLU A 90 -10.92 4.98 -12.56
C GLU A 90 -9.76 5.77 -11.96
N LYS A 91 -9.52 5.57 -10.68
CA LYS A 91 -8.36 6.12 -9.99
C LYS A 91 -7.52 4.96 -9.45
N ILE A 92 -6.22 5.03 -9.73
CA ILE A 92 -5.23 4.08 -9.22
C ILE A 92 -4.19 4.88 -8.46
N LEU A 93 -3.99 4.53 -7.20
CA LEU A 93 -3.04 5.17 -6.31
C LEU A 93 -1.94 4.19 -5.95
N ILE A 94 -0.73 4.69 -5.78
CA ILE A 94 0.38 3.97 -5.19
C ILE A 94 0.73 4.67 -3.88
N ILE A 95 0.59 3.96 -2.76
CA ILE A 95 0.91 4.46 -1.42
C ILE A 95 2.19 3.76 -1.00
N ASP A 96 3.27 4.50 -0.96
CA ASP A 96 4.64 4.05 -0.79
C ASP A 96 5.09 2.97 -1.82
N ALA A 97 6.37 2.74 -1.94
CA ALA A 97 6.93 1.87 -2.96
C ALA A 97 8.09 0.98 -2.46
N GLY A 98 8.37 1.02 -1.15
CA GLY A 98 9.44 0.24 -0.53
C GLY A 98 10.85 0.71 -0.87
N ILE A 99 11.82 -0.12 -0.48
CA ILE A 99 13.25 0.17 -0.71
C ILE A 99 13.75 -0.39 -2.04
N SER A 100 13.09 -1.41 -2.58
CA SER A 100 13.53 -2.17 -3.75
C SER A 100 12.80 -1.77 -5.03
N ASP A 101 13.19 -2.38 -6.16
CA ASP A 101 12.54 -2.21 -7.46
C ASP A 101 11.25 -3.07 -7.62
N ASN A 102 10.80 -3.75 -6.56
CA ASN A 102 9.67 -4.67 -6.60
C ASN A 102 8.38 -3.99 -7.06
N MET A 103 8.14 -2.74 -6.61
CA MET A 103 6.98 -1.97 -7.06
C MET A 103 6.99 -1.81 -8.58
N LYS A 104 8.12 -1.37 -9.17
CA LYS A 104 8.26 -1.24 -10.64
C LYS A 104 8.00 -2.57 -11.33
N GLY A 105 8.66 -3.65 -10.88
CA GLY A 105 8.50 -4.99 -11.46
C GLY A 105 7.04 -5.47 -11.44
N TYR A 106 6.34 -5.23 -10.33
CA TYR A 106 4.92 -5.58 -10.23
C TYR A 106 4.04 -4.74 -11.16
N LEU A 107 4.26 -3.43 -11.24
CA LEU A 107 3.50 -2.55 -12.12
C LEU A 107 3.70 -2.93 -13.61
N GLU A 108 4.93 -3.25 -14.03
CA GLU A 108 5.21 -3.74 -15.38
C GLU A 108 4.49 -5.06 -15.66
N TYR A 109 4.55 -6.01 -14.75
CA TYR A 109 3.80 -7.26 -14.86
C TYR A 109 2.29 -7.03 -14.98
N ARG A 110 1.71 -6.19 -14.11
CA ARG A 110 0.27 -5.93 -14.08
C ARG A 110 -0.22 -5.16 -15.31
N PHE A 111 0.56 -4.19 -15.78
CA PHE A 111 0.21 -3.30 -16.91
C PHE A 111 0.93 -3.66 -18.21
N ARG A 112 1.48 -4.86 -18.32
CA ARG A 112 2.13 -5.39 -19.53
C ARG A 112 3.25 -4.50 -20.04
N ASP A 113 4.23 -4.24 -19.19
CA ASP A 113 5.42 -3.42 -19.47
C ASP A 113 5.12 -2.03 -20.04
N PHE A 114 3.94 -1.48 -19.69
CA PHE A 114 3.50 -0.15 -20.11
C PHE A 114 3.71 0.11 -21.61
N LYS A 115 3.24 -0.80 -22.47
CA LYS A 115 3.31 -0.66 -23.94
C LYS A 115 2.68 0.64 -24.44
N ASN A 116 1.80 1.24 -23.66
CA ASN A 116 1.19 2.54 -23.90
C ASN A 116 1.41 3.42 -22.67
N LYS A 117 1.39 4.75 -22.88
CA LYS A 117 1.43 5.72 -21.79
C LYS A 117 0.30 5.44 -20.79
N PHE A 118 0.65 5.43 -19.52
CA PHE A 118 -0.29 5.17 -18.43
C PHE A 118 -0.20 6.27 -17.38
N ARG A 119 -1.36 6.74 -16.93
CA ARG A 119 -1.47 7.80 -15.94
C ARG A 119 -2.13 7.27 -14.67
N PHE A 120 -1.38 7.27 -13.58
CA PHE A 120 -1.89 7.02 -12.24
C PHE A 120 -2.52 8.29 -11.67
N HIS A 121 -3.51 8.13 -10.78
CA HIS A 121 -4.12 9.25 -10.09
C HIS A 121 -3.16 9.89 -9.08
N ALA A 122 -2.50 9.08 -8.25
CA ALA A 122 -1.54 9.62 -7.29
C ALA A 122 -0.43 8.63 -6.92
N ALA A 123 0.75 9.18 -6.66
CA ALA A 123 1.79 8.62 -5.80
C ALA A 123 1.70 9.31 -4.44
N VAL A 124 1.61 8.55 -3.36
CA VAL A 124 1.63 9.07 -1.99
C VAL A 124 2.91 8.58 -1.33
N ILE A 125 3.79 9.49 -0.96
CA ILE A 125 4.99 9.23 -0.16
C ILE A 125 4.63 9.61 1.26
N THR A 126 4.42 8.60 2.13
CA THR A 126 3.92 8.85 3.48
C THR A 126 4.91 9.67 4.30
N HIS A 127 6.21 9.41 4.15
CA HIS A 127 7.28 10.18 4.81
C HIS A 127 8.64 9.94 4.11
N PRO A 128 9.67 10.78 4.38
CA PRO A 128 10.94 10.73 3.66
C PRO A 128 11.94 9.70 4.21
N ASP A 129 11.53 8.44 4.46
CA ASP A 129 12.45 7.34 4.74
C ASP A 129 12.56 6.40 3.52
N SER A 130 13.77 5.89 3.31
CA SER A 130 14.14 5.22 2.06
C SER A 130 13.28 4.00 1.72
N ASP A 131 12.81 3.30 2.71
CA ASP A 131 11.95 2.12 2.60
C ASP A 131 10.47 2.46 2.31
N HIS A 132 10.15 3.74 2.10
CA HIS A 132 8.83 4.21 1.62
C HIS A 132 8.91 4.82 0.23
N TYR A 133 9.97 5.58 -0.07
CA TYR A 133 10.03 6.32 -1.32
C TYR A 133 10.98 5.76 -2.38
N ARG A 134 11.99 4.95 -2.01
CA ARG A 134 13.08 4.60 -2.92
C ARG A 134 12.61 3.82 -4.15
N GLY A 135 11.64 2.94 -4.00
CA GLY A 135 11.04 2.20 -5.10
C GLY A 135 10.36 3.10 -6.15
N PHE A 136 9.93 4.31 -5.76
CA PHE A 136 9.40 5.28 -6.73
C PHE A 136 10.47 5.79 -7.70
N GLN A 137 11.75 5.75 -7.38
CA GLN A 137 12.78 6.21 -8.29
C GLN A 137 12.69 5.51 -9.64
N LYS A 138 12.63 4.18 -9.62
CA LYS A 138 12.52 3.38 -10.85
C LYS A 138 11.17 3.51 -11.55
N VAL A 139 10.11 3.77 -10.80
CA VAL A 139 8.78 4.08 -11.35
C VAL A 139 8.80 5.44 -12.06
N PHE A 140 9.40 6.46 -11.45
CA PHE A 140 9.48 7.82 -12.00
C PHE A 140 10.44 7.92 -13.19
N GLU A 141 11.46 7.07 -13.26
CA GLU A 141 12.36 6.96 -14.41
C GLU A 141 11.67 6.40 -15.66
N ASN A 142 10.59 5.61 -15.53
CA ASN A 142 9.90 5.02 -16.67
C ASN A 142 9.12 6.09 -17.46
N PRO A 143 9.48 6.38 -18.74
CA PRO A 143 8.88 7.46 -19.52
C PRO A 143 7.41 7.21 -19.91
N GLN A 144 6.92 5.99 -19.78
CA GLN A 144 5.53 5.63 -20.06
C GLN A 144 4.60 5.86 -18.88
N ILE A 145 5.15 6.11 -17.69
CA ILE A 145 4.39 6.32 -16.46
C ILE A 145 4.27 7.83 -16.18
N SER A 146 3.08 8.24 -15.81
CA SER A 146 2.77 9.59 -15.34
C SER A 146 1.84 9.55 -14.13
N PHE A 147 1.82 10.61 -13.36
CA PHE A 147 0.93 10.77 -12.20
C PHE A 147 0.19 12.11 -12.31
N GLU A 148 -1.08 12.12 -11.92
CA GLU A 148 -1.80 13.38 -11.75
C GLU A 148 -1.27 14.16 -10.56
N ASN A 149 -0.97 13.46 -9.48
CA ASN A 149 -0.51 14.05 -8.23
C ASN A 149 0.63 13.22 -7.62
N VAL A 150 1.59 13.91 -7.01
CA VAL A 150 2.58 13.32 -6.10
C VAL A 150 2.40 13.98 -4.75
N TYR A 151 1.94 13.22 -3.77
CA TYR A 151 1.71 13.71 -2.42
C TYR A 151 2.86 13.33 -1.49
N HIS A 152 3.18 14.24 -0.56
CA HIS A 152 4.16 14.04 0.50
C HIS A 152 3.69 14.66 1.81
N ASN A 153 4.39 14.40 2.91
CA ASN A 153 4.01 14.87 4.24
C ASN A 153 4.44 16.31 4.59
N GLY A 154 5.05 17.02 3.65
CA GLY A 154 5.53 18.40 3.86
C GLY A 154 6.95 18.53 4.40
N LEU A 155 7.53 17.46 4.96
CA LEU A 155 8.93 17.43 5.36
C LEU A 155 9.83 17.27 4.13
N MET A 156 10.80 18.18 4.00
CA MET A 156 11.74 18.19 2.87
C MET A 156 13.15 18.01 3.40
N GLU A 157 13.71 16.82 3.15
CA GLU A 157 15.11 16.58 3.48
C GLU A 157 16.04 17.50 2.69
N ARG A 158 17.13 17.87 3.33
CA ARG A 158 18.17 18.72 2.74
C ARG A 158 19.55 18.34 3.27
N THR A 159 20.59 18.89 2.66
CA THR A 159 21.96 18.81 3.18
C THR A 159 22.15 19.76 4.35
N GLY A 160 23.20 19.54 5.13
CA GLY A 160 23.57 20.37 6.27
C GLY A 160 23.04 19.87 7.61
N PRO A 161 23.23 20.66 8.68
CA PRO A 161 22.88 20.24 10.04
C PRO A 161 21.36 20.16 10.28
N ASP A 162 20.59 21.02 9.61
CA ASP A 162 19.13 21.07 9.76
C ASP A 162 18.46 20.25 8.67
N LEU A 163 18.57 18.93 8.76
CA LEU A 163 18.12 17.98 7.72
C LEU A 163 16.66 18.14 7.30
N LEU A 164 15.79 18.57 8.19
CA LEU A 164 14.36 18.80 7.93
C LEU A 164 13.99 20.30 7.92
N GLY A 165 14.99 21.16 8.01
CA GLY A 165 14.85 22.61 8.15
C GLY A 165 14.95 23.08 9.59
N PRO A 166 14.97 24.41 9.77
CA PRO A 166 15.17 25.02 11.08
C PRO A 166 14.00 24.77 12.02
N LEU A 167 14.33 24.60 13.31
CA LEU A 167 13.36 24.54 14.39
C LEU A 167 13.03 25.93 14.91
N ASP A 168 11.76 26.17 15.19
CA ASP A 168 11.27 27.35 15.86
C ASP A 168 10.27 26.95 16.95
N GLY A 169 10.64 27.19 18.21
CA GLY A 169 9.80 26.86 19.37
C GLY A 169 9.37 25.39 19.42
N GLY A 170 10.21 24.46 18.95
CA GLY A 170 9.89 23.04 18.90
C GLY A 170 9.07 22.60 17.66
N PHE A 171 8.97 23.44 16.64
CA PHE A 171 8.27 23.15 15.39
C PHE A 171 9.17 23.30 14.17
N LEU A 172 9.00 22.44 13.20
CA LEU A 172 9.51 22.54 11.84
C LEU A 172 8.55 23.43 11.04
N THR A 173 8.89 24.70 10.88
CA THR A 173 8.04 25.71 10.21
C THR A 173 8.36 25.90 8.74
N ASP A 174 9.37 25.22 8.23
CA ASP A 174 9.77 25.27 6.81
C ASP A 174 9.16 24.13 6.00
N ILE A 175 7.88 23.84 6.26
CA ILE A 175 7.10 22.88 5.46
C ILE A 175 6.84 23.42 4.05
N ARG A 176 6.75 22.54 3.07
CA ARG A 176 6.59 22.89 1.65
C ARG A 176 5.29 22.37 1.07
N PRO A 177 4.17 23.10 1.25
CA PRO A 177 2.84 22.56 0.93
C PRO A 177 2.50 22.52 -0.55
N THR A 178 3.19 23.28 -1.39
CA THR A 178 2.86 23.40 -2.82
C THR A 178 4.03 23.09 -3.73
N LYS A 179 3.73 22.70 -4.98
CA LYS A 179 4.74 22.50 -6.03
C LYS A 179 5.70 23.69 -6.16
N LEU A 180 5.17 24.91 -6.09
CA LEU A 180 5.99 26.13 -6.18
C LEU A 180 6.95 26.26 -4.99
N SER A 181 6.47 26.04 -3.75
CA SER A 181 7.30 26.13 -2.55
C SER A 181 8.36 25.02 -2.48
N ALA A 182 8.04 23.81 -2.92
CA ALA A 182 8.98 22.69 -3.01
C ALA A 182 10.05 22.97 -4.09
N ARG A 183 9.64 23.48 -5.26
CA ARG A 183 10.54 23.87 -6.35
C ARG A 183 11.49 24.98 -5.90
N ALA A 184 11.00 26.00 -5.22
CA ALA A 184 11.82 27.09 -4.70
C ALA A 184 12.93 26.60 -3.76
N LEU A 185 12.66 25.57 -2.94
CA LEU A 185 13.67 24.95 -2.08
C LEU A 185 14.71 24.16 -2.89
N TYR A 186 14.26 23.31 -3.80
CA TYR A 186 15.11 22.35 -4.48
C TYR A 186 15.73 22.86 -5.80
N THR A 187 15.46 24.11 -6.18
CA THR A 187 16.16 24.76 -7.31
C THR A 187 17.66 24.82 -7.06
N ASP A 188 18.09 25.02 -5.80
CA ASP A 188 19.51 24.98 -5.44
C ASP A 188 20.02 23.53 -5.33
N PRO A 189 20.94 23.08 -6.22
CA PRO A 189 21.52 21.75 -6.16
C PRO A 189 22.28 21.48 -4.85
N ALA A 190 22.82 22.50 -4.20
CA ALA A 190 23.52 22.34 -2.92
C ALA A 190 22.57 21.91 -1.80
N VAL A 191 21.31 22.32 -1.84
CA VAL A 191 20.28 21.88 -0.89
C VAL A 191 19.93 20.41 -1.09
N ARG A 192 19.86 19.94 -2.33
CA ARG A 192 19.60 18.53 -2.66
C ARG A 192 20.80 17.63 -2.32
N GLY A 193 22.01 18.08 -2.65
CA GLY A 193 23.28 17.43 -2.32
C GLY A 193 23.42 15.98 -2.80
N GLY A 194 22.71 15.60 -3.86
CA GLY A 194 22.69 14.25 -4.39
C GLY A 194 21.98 13.22 -3.49
N LYS A 195 21.21 13.68 -2.49
CA LYS A 195 20.41 12.78 -1.64
C LYS A 195 19.20 12.24 -2.41
N TRP A 196 18.85 10.99 -2.15
CA TRP A 196 17.83 10.26 -2.88
C TRP A 196 16.44 10.89 -2.81
N TYR A 197 15.97 11.29 -1.62
CA TYR A 197 14.65 11.89 -1.48
C TYR A 197 14.54 13.26 -2.17
N PRO A 198 15.46 14.23 -1.96
CA PRO A 198 15.45 15.49 -2.68
C PRO A 198 15.49 15.32 -4.20
N GLU A 199 16.32 14.39 -4.72
CA GLU A 199 16.42 14.16 -6.17
C GLU A 199 15.18 13.48 -6.74
N LEU A 200 14.53 12.59 -5.98
CA LEU A 200 13.23 12.01 -6.37
C LEU A 200 12.16 13.09 -6.51
N ILE A 201 12.02 13.94 -5.50
CA ILE A 201 11.05 15.05 -5.53
C ILE A 201 11.40 16.03 -6.66
N TRP A 202 12.68 16.34 -6.84
CA TRP A 202 13.13 17.20 -7.94
C TRP A 202 12.76 16.63 -9.31
N THR A 203 12.92 15.32 -9.52
CA THR A 203 12.47 14.64 -10.73
C THR A 203 10.97 14.84 -11.00
N ALA A 204 10.15 14.79 -9.96
CA ALA A 204 8.71 15.04 -10.08
C ALA A 204 8.39 16.52 -10.36
N LEU A 205 9.17 17.44 -9.80
CA LEU A 205 8.98 18.89 -9.99
C LEU A 205 9.34 19.36 -11.41
N GLU A 206 10.36 18.76 -12.04
CA GLU A 206 10.86 19.17 -13.34
C GLU A 206 10.15 18.50 -14.52
N SER A 207 9.51 17.35 -14.32
CA SER A 207 8.91 16.61 -15.42
C SER A 207 7.41 16.91 -15.57
N GLU A 208 6.98 17.21 -16.80
CA GLU A 208 5.56 17.40 -17.14
C GLU A 208 4.70 16.12 -16.98
N ARG A 209 5.32 14.97 -16.78
CA ARG A 209 4.64 13.71 -16.48
C ARG A 209 3.98 13.70 -15.10
N PHE A 210 4.35 14.63 -14.23
CA PHE A 210 3.81 14.79 -12.89
C PHE A 210 3.03 16.11 -12.80
N GLY A 211 1.71 16.00 -12.59
CA GLY A 211 0.83 17.18 -12.56
C GLY A 211 1.13 18.06 -11.36
N ASP A 212 0.61 17.71 -10.19
CA ASP A 212 0.91 18.46 -8.96
C ASP A 212 1.89 17.70 -8.06
N VAL A 213 2.65 18.43 -7.25
CA VAL A 213 3.53 17.92 -6.19
C VAL A 213 3.18 18.71 -4.93
N ALA A 214 2.46 18.10 -4.00
CA ALA A 214 1.84 18.81 -2.91
C ALA A 214 1.91 18.06 -1.57
N MET A 215 1.90 18.81 -0.49
CA MET A 215 1.74 18.26 0.85
C MET A 215 0.31 17.75 1.04
N LEU A 216 0.16 16.55 1.58
CA LEU A 216 -1.09 16.01 2.06
C LEU A 216 -1.08 15.96 3.59
N SER A 217 -2.00 16.67 4.22
CA SER A 217 -2.06 16.82 5.68
C SER A 217 -3.46 17.22 6.13
N THR A 218 -3.66 17.33 7.44
CA THR A 218 -4.92 17.85 7.98
C THR A 218 -5.20 19.31 7.59
N ALA A 219 -4.21 20.08 7.14
CA ALA A 219 -4.36 21.45 6.66
C ALA A 219 -4.42 21.56 5.13
N HIS A 220 -3.84 20.62 4.40
CA HIS A 220 -3.60 20.67 2.96
C HIS A 220 -4.32 19.54 2.19
N GLY A 221 -5.49 19.15 2.66
CA GLY A 221 -6.46 18.33 1.95
C GLY A 221 -7.69 19.16 1.56
N GLU A 222 -8.62 18.52 0.87
CA GLU A 222 -9.96 19.08 0.61
C GLU A 222 -10.73 19.21 1.92
N LYS A 223 -11.39 20.36 2.15
CA LYS A 223 -12.12 20.62 3.40
C LYS A 223 -13.62 20.44 3.20
N GLU A 224 -14.18 19.49 3.94
CA GLU A 224 -15.61 19.26 3.99
C GLU A 224 -16.01 18.77 5.38
N ASP A 225 -17.10 19.31 5.94
CA ASP A 225 -17.65 18.96 7.27
C ASP A 225 -16.62 18.97 8.42
N GLY A 226 -15.71 19.96 8.40
CA GLY A 226 -14.65 20.10 9.42
C GLY A 226 -13.56 19.04 9.36
N ARG A 227 -13.56 18.19 8.33
CA ARG A 227 -12.56 17.15 8.07
C ARG A 227 -11.66 17.52 6.90
N SER A 228 -10.57 16.77 6.76
CA SER A 228 -9.67 16.90 5.63
C SER A 228 -9.68 15.62 4.80
N TRP A 229 -9.88 15.76 3.52
CA TRP A 229 -10.00 14.65 2.58
C TRP A 229 -8.87 14.68 1.57
N MET A 230 -8.47 13.51 1.09
CA MET A 230 -7.58 13.45 -0.06
C MET A 230 -8.31 14.01 -1.30
N PRO A 231 -7.69 14.92 -2.07
CA PRO A 231 -8.36 15.53 -3.23
C PRO A 231 -8.94 14.51 -4.20
N GLY A 232 -10.19 14.69 -4.56
CA GLY A 232 -10.97 13.78 -5.39
C GLY A 232 -11.54 12.56 -4.66
N PHE A 233 -11.50 12.55 -3.30
CA PHE A 233 -12.06 11.51 -2.43
C PHE A 233 -12.83 12.10 -1.25
N ALA A 234 -13.30 13.34 -1.36
CA ALA A 234 -14.23 13.92 -0.41
C ALA A 234 -15.64 13.32 -0.58
N PRO A 235 -16.52 13.40 0.44
CA PRO A 235 -17.91 12.94 0.31
C PRO A 235 -18.67 13.58 -0.87
N SER A 236 -18.39 14.84 -1.18
CA SER A 236 -18.93 15.53 -2.35
C SER A 236 -18.49 14.95 -3.69
N ASP A 237 -17.31 14.34 -3.78
CA ASP A 237 -16.84 13.66 -4.99
C ASP A 237 -17.52 12.30 -5.18
N ASN A 238 -17.57 11.52 -4.10
CA ASN A 238 -18.20 10.20 -4.07
C ASN A 238 -18.50 9.79 -2.61
N PRO A 239 -19.75 9.85 -2.15
CA PRO A 239 -20.10 9.52 -0.78
C PRO A 239 -19.89 8.03 -0.44
N GLU A 240 -19.80 7.14 -1.45
CA GLU A 240 -19.55 5.72 -1.23
C GLU A 240 -18.07 5.37 -1.07
N LEU A 241 -17.15 6.22 -1.53
CA LEU A 241 -15.71 5.98 -1.47
C LEU A 241 -14.98 7.26 -1.10
N THR A 242 -14.54 7.34 0.13
CA THR A 242 -13.85 8.51 0.68
C THR A 242 -12.49 8.15 1.26
N ILE A 243 -11.54 9.10 1.25
CA ILE A 243 -10.24 8.96 1.91
C ILE A 243 -10.00 10.18 2.78
N GLU A 244 -10.13 9.99 4.09
CA GLU A 244 -9.88 11.02 5.08
C GLU A 244 -8.39 11.11 5.39
N VAL A 245 -7.87 12.34 5.52
CA VAL A 245 -6.48 12.64 5.90
C VAL A 245 -6.46 12.93 7.39
N LEU A 246 -5.90 12.02 8.17
CA LEU A 246 -5.81 12.09 9.63
C LEU A 246 -4.45 12.62 10.14
N GLY A 247 -3.46 12.65 9.27
CA GLY A 247 -2.11 13.14 9.57
C GLY A 247 -1.29 13.39 8.29
N PRO A 248 -0.20 14.16 8.40
CA PRO A 248 0.26 14.86 9.61
C PRO A 248 -0.66 16.00 10.04
N VAL A 249 -0.72 16.25 11.35
CA VAL A 249 -1.45 17.38 11.90
C VAL A 249 -0.57 18.63 11.88
N VAL A 250 -1.02 19.64 11.14
CA VAL A 250 -0.33 20.93 11.08
C VAL A 250 -0.82 21.81 12.22
N GLU A 251 0.11 22.31 13.01
CA GLU A 251 -0.15 23.20 14.16
C GLU A 251 0.34 24.61 13.89
N ARG A 252 0.02 25.56 14.78
CA ARG A 252 0.61 26.89 14.78
C ARG A 252 1.82 26.93 15.72
N ALA A 253 3.00 27.20 15.18
CA ALA A 253 4.19 27.46 15.98
C ALA A 253 4.05 28.78 16.78
N PRO A 254 4.91 29.02 17.79
CA PRO A 254 4.88 30.27 18.60
C PRO A 254 5.01 31.55 17.76
N ASN A 255 5.70 31.51 16.63
CA ASN A 255 5.80 32.63 15.69
C ASN A 255 4.54 32.83 14.82
N GLY A 256 3.48 32.03 15.01
CA GLY A 256 2.24 32.07 14.25
C GLY A 256 2.28 31.34 12.89
N ARG A 257 3.44 30.82 12.46
CA ARG A 257 3.57 30.05 11.20
C ARG A 257 3.00 28.63 11.36
N PRO A 258 2.46 28.05 10.27
CA PRO A 258 2.13 26.63 10.28
C PRO A 258 3.42 25.79 10.37
N GLY A 259 3.35 24.70 11.13
CA GLY A 259 4.50 23.84 11.33
C GLY A 259 4.11 22.42 11.79
N LEU A 260 5.09 21.55 11.80
CA LEU A 260 5.01 20.19 12.31
C LEU A 260 5.84 20.11 13.60
N ARG A 261 5.24 19.53 14.63
CA ARG A 261 5.90 19.38 15.95
C ARG A 261 7.15 18.52 15.86
N ALA A 262 8.25 18.97 16.43
CA ALA A 262 9.43 18.14 16.62
C ALA A 262 9.13 17.02 17.64
N LEU A 263 9.35 15.77 17.26
CA LEU A 263 9.08 14.63 18.14
C LEU A 263 10.39 14.14 18.79
N PRO A 264 10.36 13.87 20.11
CA PRO A 264 11.54 13.41 20.84
C PRO A 264 11.76 11.91 20.65
N ALA A 265 12.96 11.42 21.00
CA ALA A 265 13.29 10.00 20.98
C ALA A 265 12.42 9.17 21.96
N THR A 266 12.12 9.74 23.12
CA THR A 266 11.32 9.11 24.18
C THR A 266 10.29 10.08 24.74
N MET A 267 9.24 9.56 25.33
CA MET A 267 8.21 10.38 25.99
C MET A 267 8.84 11.25 27.10
N GLY A 268 8.46 12.54 27.08
CA GLY A 268 9.02 13.54 28.02
C GLY A 268 10.35 14.13 27.59
N GLY A 269 10.98 13.65 26.54
CA GLY A 269 12.15 14.29 25.93
C GLY A 269 11.81 15.64 25.31
N THR A 270 12.80 16.54 25.23
CA THR A 270 12.64 17.89 24.63
C THR A 270 13.41 18.06 23.31
N ALA A 271 14.46 17.27 23.11
CA ALA A 271 15.26 17.32 21.90
C ALA A 271 14.58 16.58 20.76
N MET A 272 14.55 17.20 19.57
CA MET A 272 14.05 16.55 18.36
C MET A 272 14.89 15.31 18.03
N ASN A 273 14.20 14.21 17.75
CA ASN A 273 14.77 13.06 17.06
C ASN A 273 14.29 13.06 15.61
N THR A 274 15.22 13.12 14.68
CA THR A 274 14.93 13.25 13.24
C THR A 274 14.12 12.04 12.71
N ALA A 275 14.51 10.82 13.07
CA ALA A 275 13.81 9.61 12.62
C ALA A 275 12.38 9.56 13.19
N LYS A 276 12.22 9.78 14.53
CA LYS A 276 10.89 9.85 15.15
C LYS A 276 10.01 10.94 14.54
N THR A 277 10.59 12.09 14.18
CA THR A 277 9.86 13.19 13.58
C THR A 277 9.43 12.86 12.15
N LYS A 278 10.29 12.25 11.32
CA LYS A 278 9.92 11.82 9.97
C LYS A 278 8.78 10.82 10.00
N ASN A 279 8.96 9.72 10.71
CA ASN A 279 8.01 8.61 10.83
C ASN A 279 6.69 9.08 11.46
N GLY A 280 6.78 9.84 12.58
CA GLY A 280 5.59 10.30 13.30
C GLY A 280 4.73 11.30 12.52
N HIS A 281 5.26 11.92 11.49
CA HIS A 281 4.50 12.77 10.56
C HIS A 281 4.20 12.06 9.23
N SER A 282 4.06 10.76 9.24
CA SER A 282 3.53 10.01 8.10
C SER A 282 2.18 10.55 7.64
N VAL A 283 1.94 10.54 6.33
CA VAL A 283 0.58 10.75 5.79
C VAL A 283 -0.29 9.60 6.26
N LEU A 284 -1.24 9.92 7.13
CA LEU A 284 -2.16 8.97 7.74
C LEU A 284 -3.51 9.05 7.02
N LEU A 285 -3.95 7.95 6.42
CA LEU A 285 -5.15 7.89 5.60
C LEU A 285 -6.16 6.88 6.16
N ARG A 286 -7.43 7.27 6.19
CA ARG A 286 -8.54 6.35 6.45
C ARG A 286 -9.45 6.30 5.24
N LEU A 287 -9.44 5.18 4.53
CA LEU A 287 -10.36 4.91 3.44
C LEU A 287 -11.66 4.32 3.98
N GLN A 288 -12.78 4.78 3.43
CA GLN A 288 -14.10 4.18 3.65
C GLN A 288 -14.74 3.85 2.31
N TYR A 289 -15.31 2.66 2.19
CA TYR A 289 -16.04 2.24 1.00
C TYR A 289 -17.28 1.43 1.40
N ARG A 290 -18.47 2.00 1.17
CA ARG A 290 -19.79 1.35 1.41
C ARG A 290 -19.89 0.65 2.77
N GLY A 291 -19.24 1.20 3.80
CA GLY A 291 -19.26 0.63 5.16
C GLY A 291 -18.12 -0.34 5.48
N PHE A 292 -17.15 -0.55 4.59
CA PHE A 292 -15.85 -1.13 4.87
C PHE A 292 -14.82 -0.03 5.05
N SER A 293 -13.91 -0.18 5.99
CA SER A 293 -12.89 0.82 6.26
C SER A 293 -11.50 0.22 6.46
N ILE A 294 -10.48 0.98 6.02
CA ILE A 294 -9.08 0.64 6.24
C ILE A 294 -8.28 1.86 6.69
N LEU A 295 -7.40 1.66 7.67
CA LEU A 295 -6.44 2.65 8.14
C LEU A 295 -5.03 2.33 7.61
N PHE A 296 -4.40 3.31 6.95
CA PHE A 296 -2.99 3.30 6.56
C PHE A 296 -2.21 4.14 7.54
N GLY A 297 -1.38 3.49 8.37
CA GLY A 297 -0.67 4.11 9.48
C GLY A 297 0.68 4.71 9.12
N GLY A 298 1.23 4.41 7.91
CA GLY A 298 2.63 4.71 7.61
C GLY A 298 3.54 4.15 8.69
N ASP A 299 4.48 4.97 9.16
CA ASP A 299 5.42 4.59 10.23
C ASP A 299 5.19 5.36 11.54
N LEU A 300 3.90 5.56 11.89
CA LEU A 300 3.59 6.12 13.20
C LEU A 300 4.36 5.42 14.31
N ASN A 301 4.72 6.19 15.32
CA ASN A 301 5.49 5.75 16.48
C ASN A 301 4.87 6.29 17.77
N VAL A 302 5.32 5.80 18.90
CA VAL A 302 4.76 6.13 20.23
C VAL A 302 4.56 7.63 20.46
N PRO A 303 5.55 8.54 20.23
CA PRO A 303 5.32 9.99 20.42
C PRO A 303 4.20 10.56 19.54
N ALA A 304 4.13 10.11 18.28
CA ALA A 304 3.10 10.56 17.34
C ALA A 304 1.72 10.01 17.69
N GLU A 305 1.63 8.74 18.04
CA GLU A 305 0.37 8.12 18.46
C GLU A 305 -0.22 8.81 19.69
N HIS A 306 0.58 9.07 20.73
CA HIS A 306 0.13 9.83 21.89
C HIS A 306 -0.36 11.24 21.51
N PHE A 307 0.37 11.90 20.60
CA PHE A 307 -0.04 13.21 20.11
C PHE A 307 -1.39 13.14 19.40
N LEU A 308 -1.55 12.22 18.45
CA LEU A 308 -2.78 12.05 17.67
C LEU A 308 -3.96 11.60 18.53
N MET A 309 -3.75 10.69 19.48
CA MET A 309 -4.77 10.23 20.41
C MET A 309 -5.31 11.41 21.26
N ARG A 310 -4.41 12.26 21.76
CA ARG A 310 -4.82 13.48 22.49
C ARG A 310 -5.52 14.48 21.59
N HIS A 311 -4.99 14.69 20.38
CA HIS A 311 -5.56 15.64 19.42
C HIS A 311 -7.00 15.29 19.07
N TYR A 312 -7.27 14.03 18.69
CA TYR A 312 -8.59 13.58 18.28
C TYR A 312 -9.51 13.15 19.43
N GLY A 313 -8.94 12.67 20.51
CA GLY A 313 -9.70 12.09 21.61
C GLY A 313 -9.84 12.97 22.86
N ASN A 314 -9.02 14.01 23.03
CA ASN A 314 -9.02 14.79 24.28
C ASN A 314 -8.64 16.27 24.11
N GLY A 315 -8.89 16.86 22.93
CA GLY A 315 -8.62 18.28 22.66
C GLY A 315 -7.16 18.71 22.87
N GLY A 316 -6.21 17.77 22.71
CA GLY A 316 -4.78 17.97 22.88
C GLY A 316 -4.26 17.72 24.31
N ALA A 317 -5.13 17.62 25.33
CA ALA A 317 -4.72 17.37 26.70
C ALA A 317 -4.35 15.91 26.96
N ALA A 318 -3.38 15.67 27.86
CA ALA A 318 -3.08 14.33 28.34
C ALA A 318 -4.15 13.86 29.34
N PRO A 319 -4.63 12.59 29.26
CA PRO A 319 -5.51 12.05 30.27
C PRO A 319 -4.75 11.85 31.58
N THR A 320 -5.43 12.10 32.71
CA THR A 320 -4.86 11.99 34.05
C THR A 320 -5.39 10.80 34.83
N THR A 321 -6.50 10.23 34.38
CA THR A 321 -7.16 9.07 35.01
C THR A 321 -7.48 7.99 33.98
N LEU A 322 -7.68 6.75 34.43
CA LEU A 322 -8.11 5.64 33.58
C LEU A 322 -9.48 5.92 32.90
N THR A 323 -10.36 6.64 33.56
CA THR A 323 -11.65 7.02 32.98
C THR A 323 -11.46 8.01 31.82
N GLU A 324 -10.59 9.00 31.97
CA GLU A 324 -10.24 9.93 30.90
C GLU A 324 -9.52 9.22 29.75
N THR A 325 -8.63 8.27 30.04
CA THR A 325 -7.96 7.45 29.01
C THR A 325 -8.99 6.66 28.18
N ARG A 326 -9.95 6.00 28.83
CA ARG A 326 -11.03 5.28 28.13
C ARG A 326 -11.87 6.23 27.29
N ALA A 327 -12.28 7.35 27.84
CA ALA A 327 -13.05 8.35 27.10
C ALA A 327 -12.27 8.93 25.91
N MET A 328 -10.97 9.11 26.03
CA MET A 328 -10.09 9.51 24.93
C MET A 328 -10.06 8.45 23.84
N ILE A 329 -9.90 7.17 24.18
CA ILE A 329 -9.90 6.05 23.24
C ILE A 329 -11.22 5.98 22.47
N GLU A 330 -12.36 6.08 23.16
CA GLU A 330 -13.69 6.02 22.52
C GLU A 330 -13.88 7.17 21.52
N ARG A 331 -13.52 8.40 21.89
CA ARG A 331 -13.61 9.54 20.95
C ARG A 331 -12.62 9.42 19.79
N ALA A 332 -11.39 8.97 20.05
CA ALA A 332 -10.40 8.76 19.01
C ALA A 332 -10.81 7.64 18.02
N ARG A 333 -11.58 6.64 18.48
CA ARG A 333 -12.12 5.55 17.64
C ARG A 333 -13.03 6.07 16.52
N GLU A 334 -13.74 7.18 16.71
CA GLU A 334 -14.56 7.79 15.65
C GLU A 334 -13.73 8.16 14.41
N ARG A 335 -12.44 8.43 14.62
CA ARG A 335 -11.52 8.82 13.55
C ARG A 335 -10.61 7.67 13.12
N PHE A 336 -10.07 6.88 14.05
CA PHE A 336 -9.10 5.80 13.77
C PHE A 336 -9.73 4.43 13.59
N GLY A 337 -10.96 4.21 14.06
CA GLY A 337 -11.65 2.93 13.95
C GLY A 337 -11.71 2.44 12.50
N ALA A 338 -11.27 1.19 12.28
CA ALA A 338 -11.21 0.59 10.95
C ALA A 338 -11.51 -0.91 11.01
N ASP A 339 -11.89 -1.49 9.87
CA ASP A 339 -12.13 -2.94 9.76
C ASP A 339 -10.85 -3.69 9.43
N LEU A 340 -9.93 -3.03 8.74
CA LEU A 340 -8.58 -3.50 8.48
C LEU A 340 -7.58 -2.37 8.79
N MET A 341 -6.40 -2.72 9.25
CA MET A 341 -5.31 -1.77 9.49
C MET A 341 -4.03 -2.26 8.80
N LYS A 342 -3.38 -1.42 8.00
CA LYS A 342 -1.97 -1.58 7.67
C LYS A 342 -1.19 -1.17 8.93
N CYS A 343 -0.48 -2.12 9.52
CA CYS A 343 0.30 -1.88 10.74
C CYS A 343 1.31 -0.76 10.54
N CYS A 344 1.48 0.06 11.57
CA CYS A 344 2.49 1.09 11.59
C CYS A 344 3.90 0.47 11.63
N HIS A 345 4.85 1.16 11.01
CA HIS A 345 6.29 0.93 11.15
C HIS A 345 6.67 -0.56 10.99
N HIS A 346 6.18 -1.18 9.92
CA HIS A 346 6.47 -2.57 9.50
C HIS A 346 6.25 -3.65 10.56
N GLY A 347 5.47 -3.33 11.60
CA GLY A 347 5.28 -4.23 12.74
C GLY A 347 6.34 -4.06 13.82
N SER A 348 6.87 -2.86 14.00
CA SER A 348 7.69 -2.46 15.16
C SER A 348 6.90 -2.53 16.46
N SER A 349 7.56 -2.80 17.58
CA SER A 349 6.97 -2.68 18.92
C SER A 349 6.79 -1.23 19.41
N ASP A 350 7.16 -0.24 18.59
CA ASP A 350 7.01 1.19 18.86
C ASP A 350 5.57 1.68 18.60
N VAL A 351 4.62 1.09 19.30
CA VAL A 351 3.16 1.32 19.18
C VAL A 351 2.53 1.39 20.57
N THR A 352 1.45 2.15 20.73
CA THR A 352 0.69 2.25 21.97
C THR A 352 -0.52 1.32 22.00
N GLU A 353 -0.84 0.77 23.17
CA GLU A 353 -2.05 -0.04 23.35
C GLU A 353 -3.32 0.78 23.09
N GLU A 354 -3.32 2.06 23.50
CA GLU A 354 -4.43 2.97 23.32
C GLU A 354 -4.77 3.22 21.86
N PHE A 355 -3.75 3.37 21.01
CA PHE A 355 -3.94 3.55 19.56
C PHE A 355 -4.51 2.27 18.93
N LEU A 356 -3.99 1.09 19.30
CA LEU A 356 -4.54 -0.18 18.84
C LEU A 356 -5.97 -0.42 19.33
N GLU A 357 -6.31 -0.01 20.55
CA GLU A 357 -7.68 -0.08 21.05
C GLU A 357 -8.64 0.89 20.33
N ALA A 358 -8.16 2.07 19.95
CA ALA A 358 -8.95 3.01 19.17
C ALA A 358 -9.19 2.50 17.73
N THR A 359 -8.21 1.84 17.11
CA THR A 359 -8.37 1.29 15.75
C THR A 359 -9.20 0.01 15.75
N ALA A 360 -8.97 -0.90 16.67
CA ALA A 360 -9.67 -2.17 16.90
C ALA A 360 -10.10 -2.90 15.61
N PRO A 361 -9.21 -3.19 14.67
CA PRO A 361 -9.58 -3.79 13.39
C PRO A 361 -9.86 -5.29 13.53
N ALA A 362 -10.65 -5.86 12.59
CA ALA A 362 -10.82 -7.31 12.46
C ALA A 362 -9.58 -7.99 11.88
N GLY A 363 -8.73 -7.23 11.20
CA GLY A 363 -7.49 -7.75 10.62
C GLY A 363 -6.39 -6.71 10.47
N TYR A 364 -5.17 -7.20 10.45
CA TYR A 364 -3.96 -6.44 10.29
C TYR A 364 -3.18 -6.93 9.07
N VAL A 365 -2.60 -5.99 8.33
CA VAL A 365 -1.60 -6.25 7.28
C VAL A 365 -0.29 -5.65 7.73
N VAL A 366 0.72 -6.48 7.86
CA VAL A 366 2.11 -6.09 8.15
C VAL A 366 2.89 -6.13 6.85
N SER A 367 3.46 -5.01 6.44
CA SER A 367 4.36 -4.92 5.30
C SER A 367 5.79 -4.89 5.83
N SER A 368 6.55 -5.95 5.63
CA SER A 368 7.92 -6.10 6.11
C SER A 368 8.74 -6.97 5.16
N GLY A 369 10.06 -6.93 5.26
CA GLY A 369 10.99 -7.73 4.48
C GLY A 369 11.81 -8.67 5.36
N ASP A 370 12.28 -9.79 4.82
CA ASP A 370 12.93 -10.88 5.53
C ASP A 370 14.44 -10.69 5.80
N GLU A 371 15.06 -9.68 5.23
CA GLU A 371 16.50 -9.37 5.43
C GLU A 371 16.72 -8.06 6.20
N GLU A 372 15.74 -7.65 7.01
CA GLU A 372 15.84 -6.39 7.69
C GLU A 372 16.50 -6.50 9.07
N SER A 373 17.33 -5.51 9.40
CA SER A 373 18.16 -5.50 10.61
C SER A 373 17.35 -5.36 11.91
N HIS A 374 16.11 -4.87 11.84
CA HIS A 374 15.24 -4.60 13.00
C HIS A 374 14.35 -5.79 13.39
N VAL A 375 14.33 -6.86 12.59
CA VAL A 375 13.53 -8.07 12.84
C VAL A 375 12.04 -7.75 13.01
N HIS A 376 11.44 -7.14 11.99
CA HIS A 376 10.00 -6.89 11.91
C HIS A 376 9.28 -8.01 11.13
N PRO A 377 8.02 -8.39 11.51
CA PRO A 377 7.28 -7.90 12.68
C PRO A 377 7.84 -8.45 14.00
N ARG A 378 7.80 -7.61 15.02
CA ARG A 378 8.25 -7.99 16.37
C ARG A 378 7.28 -9.00 17.00
N PRO A 379 7.78 -10.07 17.68
CA PRO A 379 6.93 -11.08 18.32
C PRO A 379 6.00 -10.53 19.41
N ASP A 380 6.46 -9.54 20.17
CA ASP A 380 5.69 -8.84 21.20
C ASP A 380 4.53 -8.05 20.58
N LEU A 381 4.77 -7.37 19.45
CA LEU A 381 3.69 -6.73 18.70
C LEU A 381 2.66 -7.76 18.20
N LEU A 382 3.09 -8.87 17.59
CA LEU A 382 2.14 -9.87 17.08
C LEU A 382 1.20 -10.37 18.17
N GLY A 383 1.74 -10.59 19.39
CA GLY A 383 0.94 -10.92 20.59
C GLY A 383 -0.06 -9.81 20.95
N LEU A 384 0.38 -8.54 20.87
CA LEU A 384 -0.45 -7.38 21.18
C LEU A 384 -1.56 -7.19 20.13
N LEU A 385 -1.26 -7.34 18.83
CA LEU A 385 -2.28 -7.29 17.76
C LEU A 385 -3.36 -8.35 17.96
N GLY A 386 -2.95 -9.59 18.31
CA GLY A 386 -3.89 -10.67 18.64
C GLY A 386 -4.80 -10.35 19.82
N LYS A 387 -4.32 -9.58 20.80
CA LYS A 387 -5.06 -9.19 22.00
C LYS A 387 -5.99 -7.99 21.77
N LYS A 388 -5.58 -7.00 20.94
CA LYS A 388 -6.26 -5.71 20.76
C LYS A 388 -7.15 -5.67 19.53
N GLY A 389 -6.96 -6.58 18.58
CA GLY A 389 -7.83 -6.69 17.41
C GLY A 389 -9.24 -7.15 17.78
N ARG A 390 -10.15 -6.90 16.87
CA ARG A 390 -11.59 -7.19 17.03
C ARG A 390 -11.87 -8.70 16.99
N GLY A 391 -12.77 -9.14 17.85
CA GLY A 391 -13.20 -10.54 17.91
C GLY A 391 -12.21 -11.46 18.63
N LYS A 392 -12.48 -12.77 18.57
CA LYS A 392 -11.67 -13.77 19.26
C LYS A 392 -10.34 -14.09 18.55
N ARG A 393 -10.29 -13.88 17.25
CA ARG A 393 -9.15 -14.24 16.38
C ARG A 393 -9.02 -13.20 15.27
N PRO A 394 -8.46 -12.03 15.56
CA PRO A 394 -8.18 -11.05 14.50
C PRO A 394 -7.21 -11.65 13.50
N LEU A 395 -7.40 -11.32 12.22
CA LEU A 395 -6.50 -11.76 11.16
C LEU A 395 -5.18 -10.97 11.23
N ILE A 396 -4.05 -11.66 11.18
CA ILE A 396 -2.72 -11.05 11.10
C ILE A 396 -2.01 -11.65 9.89
N LEU A 397 -1.73 -10.82 8.90
CA LEU A 397 -1.05 -11.21 7.67
C LEU A 397 0.21 -10.35 7.49
N SER A 398 1.31 -10.98 7.10
CA SER A 398 2.56 -10.28 6.78
C SER A 398 3.01 -10.65 5.37
N THR A 399 3.53 -9.68 4.63
CA THR A 399 4.11 -9.91 3.31
C THR A 399 5.31 -10.84 3.41
N GLU A 400 6.12 -10.71 4.45
CA GLU A 400 7.25 -11.58 4.72
C GLU A 400 6.84 -13.02 5.03
N LEU A 401 5.88 -13.22 5.94
CA LEU A 401 5.40 -14.54 6.34
C LEU A 401 4.66 -15.30 5.23
N GLN A 402 4.32 -14.61 4.14
CA GLN A 402 3.67 -15.19 2.98
C GLN A 402 4.64 -15.43 1.81
N ARG A 403 5.90 -15.08 1.98
CA ARG A 403 6.90 -15.22 0.95
C ARG A 403 7.18 -16.69 0.68
N SER A 404 7.19 -17.05 -0.59
CA SER A 404 7.58 -18.36 -1.06
C SER A 404 9.09 -18.54 -0.95
N THR A 405 9.52 -19.72 -0.57
CA THR A 405 10.90 -20.14 -0.70
C THR A 405 11.26 -20.40 -2.17
N ARG A 406 12.55 -20.46 -2.51
CA ARG A 406 13.05 -20.73 -3.87
C ARG A 406 12.49 -21.99 -4.54
N GLU A 407 11.90 -22.89 -3.77
CA GLU A 407 11.32 -24.15 -4.25
C GLU A 407 10.12 -23.97 -5.18
N HIS A 408 9.51 -22.78 -5.21
CA HIS A 408 8.31 -22.49 -5.98
C HIS A 408 8.54 -21.53 -7.14
N GLU A 409 9.78 -21.19 -7.45
CA GLU A 409 10.15 -20.47 -8.66
C GLU A 409 9.69 -21.25 -9.91
N ASP A 410 9.45 -20.53 -11.00
CA ASP A 410 9.14 -21.16 -12.28
C ASP A 410 10.26 -22.13 -12.69
N GLN A 411 10.00 -23.43 -12.58
CA GLN A 411 10.98 -24.46 -12.82
C GLN A 411 11.54 -24.46 -14.26
N SER A 412 10.82 -23.87 -15.22
CA SER A 412 11.30 -23.76 -16.60
C SER A 412 12.35 -22.65 -16.73
N LEU A 413 12.10 -21.51 -16.11
CA LEU A 413 13.05 -20.40 -16.04
C LEU A 413 14.26 -20.77 -15.18
N ARG A 414 14.03 -21.49 -14.08
CA ARG A 414 15.12 -21.99 -13.23
C ARG A 414 16.06 -22.90 -13.98
N ARG A 415 15.54 -23.88 -14.72
CA ARG A 415 16.37 -24.76 -15.57
C ARG A 415 17.16 -24.00 -16.64
N LYS A 416 16.54 -22.96 -17.24
CA LYS A 416 17.24 -22.09 -18.19
C LYS A 416 18.37 -21.31 -17.50
N LEU A 417 18.11 -20.79 -16.31
CA LEU A 417 19.10 -20.07 -15.50
C LEU A 417 20.28 -20.99 -15.15
N ASP A 418 20.00 -22.19 -14.63
CA ASP A 418 21.03 -23.17 -14.26
C ASP A 418 21.86 -23.57 -15.50
N GLY A 419 21.20 -23.77 -16.64
CA GLY A 419 21.87 -24.04 -17.91
C GLY A 419 22.77 -22.92 -18.40
N LEU A 420 22.37 -21.65 -18.20
CA LEU A 420 23.21 -20.49 -18.53
C LEU A 420 24.39 -20.35 -17.59
N VAL A 421 24.21 -20.58 -16.30
CA VAL A 421 25.28 -20.54 -15.30
C VAL A 421 26.35 -21.59 -15.63
N GLU A 422 25.96 -22.81 -16.04
CA GLU A 422 26.92 -23.84 -16.45
C GLU A 422 27.64 -23.51 -17.79
N LYS A 423 26.97 -22.84 -18.70
CA LYS A 423 27.61 -22.34 -19.95
C LYS A 423 28.61 -21.25 -19.68
N ILE A 424 28.27 -20.26 -18.80
CA ILE A 424 29.16 -19.18 -18.41
C ILE A 424 30.45 -19.72 -17.77
N LYS A 425 30.33 -20.75 -16.92
CA LYS A 425 31.51 -21.40 -16.29
C LYS A 425 32.47 -22.05 -17.25
N ARG A 426 32.03 -22.40 -18.46
CA ARG A 426 32.80 -23.16 -19.48
C ARG A 426 33.17 -22.30 -20.69
N GLU A 427 32.80 -21.03 -20.67
CA GLU A 427 33.05 -20.10 -21.77
C GLU A 427 34.38 -19.40 -21.57
N ASP A 428 35.25 -19.50 -22.57
CA ASP A 428 36.59 -18.92 -22.56
C ASP A 428 36.67 -17.60 -23.40
N ASP A 429 35.67 -17.35 -24.24
CA ASP A 429 35.58 -16.12 -25.03
C ASP A 429 34.88 -15.01 -24.20
N PRO A 430 35.58 -13.88 -23.88
CA PRO A 430 35.02 -12.82 -23.08
C PRO A 430 33.79 -12.14 -23.68
N ALA A 431 33.69 -12.06 -25.02
CA ALA A 431 32.53 -11.46 -25.68
C ALA A 431 31.30 -12.36 -25.53
N ARG A 432 31.51 -13.67 -25.72
CA ARG A 432 30.45 -14.67 -25.55
C ARG A 432 30.02 -14.84 -24.09
N GLU A 433 30.98 -14.78 -23.19
CA GLU A 433 30.68 -14.82 -21.75
C GLU A 433 29.80 -13.62 -21.34
N GLN A 434 30.08 -12.41 -21.84
CA GLN A 434 29.27 -11.24 -21.55
C GLN A 434 27.84 -11.36 -22.11
N GLU A 435 27.67 -11.92 -23.32
CA GLU A 435 26.36 -12.19 -23.90
C GLU A 435 25.55 -13.17 -23.04
N LEU A 436 26.16 -14.26 -22.57
CA LEU A 436 25.53 -15.23 -21.67
C LEU A 436 25.17 -14.62 -20.31
N LYS A 437 26.01 -13.70 -19.78
CA LYS A 437 25.69 -12.94 -18.56
C LYS A 437 24.48 -12.01 -18.75
N ASN A 438 24.33 -11.38 -19.91
CA ASN A 438 23.16 -10.57 -20.22
C ASN A 438 21.90 -11.42 -20.27
N GLN A 439 21.92 -12.56 -20.98
CA GLN A 439 20.79 -13.50 -21.02
C GLN A 439 20.43 -14.03 -19.61
N ARG A 440 21.42 -14.32 -18.77
CA ARG A 440 21.20 -14.70 -17.37
C ARG A 440 20.47 -13.58 -16.61
N ASN A 441 20.89 -12.33 -16.76
CA ASN A 441 20.28 -11.21 -16.08
C ASN A 441 18.83 -11.00 -16.52
N GLU A 442 18.51 -11.15 -17.80
CA GLU A 442 17.12 -11.10 -18.31
C GLU A 442 16.23 -12.16 -17.66
N ILE A 443 16.74 -13.39 -17.50
CA ILE A 443 15.98 -14.45 -16.82
C ILE A 443 15.84 -14.18 -15.33
N LEU A 444 16.87 -13.63 -14.68
CA LEU A 444 16.78 -13.21 -13.29
C LEU A 444 15.73 -12.12 -13.10
N ASP A 445 15.68 -11.14 -13.99
CA ASP A 445 14.67 -10.08 -13.98
C ASP A 445 13.26 -10.65 -14.18
N GLU A 446 13.11 -11.63 -15.10
CA GLU A 446 11.81 -12.27 -15.32
C GLU A 446 11.37 -13.10 -14.11
N LEU A 447 12.27 -13.85 -13.48
CA LEU A 447 12.00 -14.58 -12.24
C LEU A 447 11.64 -13.62 -11.10
N PHE A 448 12.35 -12.50 -10.99
CA PHE A 448 12.10 -11.48 -10.00
C PHE A 448 10.71 -10.85 -10.18
N LYS A 449 10.38 -10.39 -11.40
CA LYS A 449 9.05 -9.84 -11.72
C LYS A 449 7.92 -10.82 -11.39
N ARG A 450 8.11 -12.10 -11.67
CA ARG A 450 7.11 -13.15 -11.36
C ARG A 450 6.98 -13.40 -9.87
N ASN A 451 8.09 -13.41 -9.14
CA ASN A 451 8.05 -13.61 -7.69
C ASN A 451 7.32 -12.47 -6.98
N VAL A 452 7.62 -11.22 -7.32
CA VAL A 452 6.94 -10.04 -6.78
C VAL A 452 5.43 -10.05 -7.08
N GLY A 453 5.03 -10.47 -8.30
CA GLY A 453 3.62 -10.54 -8.67
C GLY A 453 2.85 -11.74 -8.12
N VAL A 454 3.53 -12.73 -7.59
CA VAL A 454 2.94 -14.04 -7.26
C VAL A 454 2.96 -14.35 -5.77
N TYR A 455 4.04 -14.04 -5.08
CA TYR A 455 4.26 -14.42 -3.68
C TYR A 455 4.44 -13.17 -2.81
N GLY A 456 4.17 -13.28 -1.51
CA GLY A 456 4.29 -12.18 -0.57
C GLY A 456 3.22 -11.11 -0.67
N SER A 457 2.58 -10.94 -1.82
CA SER A 457 1.54 -9.92 -2.00
C SER A 457 0.21 -10.33 -1.39
N ILE A 458 -0.37 -9.45 -0.58
CA ILE A 458 -1.67 -9.61 0.04
C ILE A 458 -2.69 -8.82 -0.78
N ASN A 459 -3.71 -9.52 -1.29
CA ASN A 459 -4.77 -8.94 -2.11
C ASN A 459 -6.04 -8.78 -1.27
N LEU A 460 -6.50 -7.55 -1.11
CA LEU A 460 -7.79 -7.23 -0.53
C LEU A 460 -8.77 -6.85 -1.63
N ARG A 461 -9.94 -7.46 -1.62
CA ARG A 461 -11.07 -7.16 -2.51
C ARG A 461 -12.34 -6.97 -1.71
N THR A 462 -13.11 -5.91 -1.98
CA THR A 462 -14.35 -5.65 -1.25
C THR A 462 -15.39 -4.96 -2.12
N ASP A 463 -16.66 -5.30 -1.87
CA ASP A 463 -17.84 -4.56 -2.35
C ASP A 463 -18.40 -3.59 -1.30
N GLY A 464 -17.75 -3.52 -0.12
CA GLY A 464 -18.17 -2.71 1.02
C GLY A 464 -19.14 -3.43 1.98
N GLN A 465 -19.62 -4.63 1.63
CA GLN A 465 -20.47 -5.46 2.51
C GLN A 465 -19.73 -6.70 3.00
N ARG A 466 -18.82 -7.21 2.23
CA ARG A 466 -17.86 -8.24 2.61
C ARG A 466 -16.48 -7.90 2.03
N ALA A 467 -15.46 -8.50 2.59
CA ALA A 467 -14.10 -8.40 2.06
C ALA A 467 -13.45 -9.77 1.96
N VAL A 468 -12.65 -9.96 0.93
CA VAL A 468 -11.80 -11.14 0.74
C VAL A 468 -10.35 -10.68 0.80
N ILE A 469 -9.57 -11.29 1.68
CA ILE A 469 -8.13 -11.06 1.80
C ILE A 469 -7.43 -12.34 1.37
N ALA A 470 -6.64 -12.26 0.31
CA ALA A 470 -6.08 -13.43 -0.34
C ALA A 470 -4.60 -13.27 -0.65
N PHE A 471 -3.89 -14.40 -0.66
CA PHE A 471 -2.52 -14.50 -1.12
C PHE A 471 -2.31 -15.78 -1.92
N ARG A 472 -1.28 -15.80 -2.74
CA ARG A 472 -0.96 -16.97 -3.54
C ARG A 472 -0.47 -18.11 -2.67
N ARG A 473 -0.98 -19.31 -2.95
CA ARG A 473 -0.47 -20.52 -2.30
C ARG A 473 0.96 -20.78 -2.76
N GLU A 474 1.80 -21.12 -1.84
CA GLU A 474 3.17 -21.53 -2.06
C GLU A 474 3.23 -22.72 -3.04
N LYS A 475 2.55 -23.82 -2.73
CA LYS A 475 2.34 -24.95 -3.65
C LYS A 475 1.07 -24.72 -4.47
N SER A 476 1.15 -23.84 -5.47
CA SER A 476 0.01 -23.50 -6.31
C SER A 476 -0.06 -24.38 -7.57
N SER A 477 -1.29 -24.68 -7.98
CA SER A 477 -1.61 -25.17 -9.32
C SER A 477 -2.56 -24.20 -10.00
N GLN A 478 -2.81 -24.39 -11.28
CA GLN A 478 -3.75 -23.53 -12.00
C GLN A 478 -5.17 -23.53 -11.39
N THR A 479 -5.55 -24.60 -10.71
CA THR A 479 -6.85 -24.79 -10.06
C THR A 479 -6.84 -24.64 -8.53
N LYS A 480 -5.65 -24.41 -7.92
CA LYS A 480 -5.46 -24.16 -6.48
C LYS A 480 -4.44 -23.05 -6.31
N ARG A 481 -4.81 -21.83 -6.71
CA ARG A 481 -3.89 -20.68 -6.73
C ARG A 481 -3.94 -19.85 -5.46
N TRP A 482 -5.14 -19.71 -4.87
CA TRP A 482 -5.39 -18.76 -3.80
C TRP A 482 -5.66 -19.46 -2.48
N PHE A 483 -5.10 -18.90 -1.43
CA PHE A 483 -5.57 -19.03 -0.07
C PHE A 483 -6.24 -17.72 0.30
N TYR A 484 -7.37 -17.74 1.01
CA TYR A 484 -8.12 -16.54 1.32
C TYR A 484 -8.83 -16.63 2.67
N TYR A 485 -9.11 -15.48 3.23
CA TYR A 485 -9.98 -15.25 4.37
C TYR A 485 -11.11 -14.32 3.95
N GLU A 486 -12.25 -14.47 4.58
CA GLU A 486 -13.41 -13.60 4.40
C GLU A 486 -13.63 -12.77 5.66
N LEU A 487 -13.96 -11.48 5.47
CA LEU A 487 -14.52 -10.62 6.48
C LEU A 487 -15.97 -10.36 6.11
N GLU A 488 -16.88 -10.62 7.04
CA GLU A 488 -18.33 -10.40 6.87
C GLU A 488 -18.86 -9.59 8.05
N LYS A 489 -19.94 -8.84 7.83
CA LYS A 489 -20.61 -8.11 8.90
C LYS A 489 -21.39 -9.09 9.78
N ASP A 490 -21.23 -8.93 11.08
CA ASP A 490 -22.09 -9.60 12.07
C ASP A 490 -23.48 -8.94 12.16
N THR A 491 -24.29 -9.39 13.12
CA THR A 491 -25.65 -8.88 13.35
C THR A 491 -25.69 -7.38 13.71
N ASP A 492 -24.60 -6.84 14.24
CA ASP A 492 -24.47 -5.45 14.61
C ASP A 492 -23.88 -4.59 13.46
N GLY A 493 -23.66 -5.20 12.29
CA GLY A 493 -23.11 -4.56 11.11
C GLY A 493 -21.59 -4.34 11.16
N VAL A 494 -20.90 -5.00 12.08
CA VAL A 494 -19.46 -4.87 12.32
C VAL A 494 -18.71 -6.01 11.63
N PHE A 495 -17.66 -5.67 10.89
CA PHE A 495 -16.85 -6.67 10.21
C PHE A 495 -16.11 -7.60 11.19
N GLN A 496 -16.21 -8.88 10.96
CA GLN A 496 -15.54 -9.95 11.68
C GLN A 496 -14.89 -10.92 10.69
N VAL A 497 -13.85 -11.61 11.13
CA VAL A 497 -13.28 -12.72 10.36
C VAL A 497 -14.29 -13.86 10.36
N LYS A 498 -14.74 -14.29 9.20
CA LYS A 498 -15.57 -15.48 9.05
C LYS A 498 -14.76 -16.71 9.44
N THR A 499 -15.17 -17.37 10.51
CA THR A 499 -14.64 -18.68 10.83
C THR A 499 -15.11 -19.67 9.77
N ALA A 500 -14.16 -20.36 9.13
CA ALA A 500 -14.53 -21.51 8.31
C ALA A 500 -15.35 -22.45 9.21
N ASP A 501 -16.56 -22.77 8.80
CA ASP A 501 -17.31 -23.87 9.42
C ASP A 501 -16.43 -25.11 9.35
N SER A 502 -16.06 -25.63 10.52
CA SER A 502 -15.21 -26.79 10.73
C SER A 502 -15.81 -28.06 10.14
#